data_8fb39153aac41bcb9e579d4381f3deeb
#
_entry.id   8fb39153aac41bcb9e579d4381f3deeb
#
_cell.length_a   1.000
_cell.length_b   1.000
_cell.length_c   1.000
_cell.angle_alpha   90.00
_cell.angle_beta   90.00
_cell.angle_gamma   90.00
#
_symmetry.space_group_name_H-M   'P 1'
#
loop_
_entity.id
_entity.type
_entity.pdbx_description
1 polymer ?
#
loop_
_entity_poly.entity_id
_entity_poly.type
_entity_poly.pdbx_seq_one_letter_code
_entity_poly.pdbx_strand_id
1 'polypeptide(L)'
;MEKHIWEHKKVNTNYYEERPWGSFEHLLDEDYCKVKRIIVKPGQRLSYQYHYKRDECWVIVQGKATVTLDDKVFTYLEGQVVQIEYGTKHRVQNEEEEDLIFIETQTGNYFGEDDIVRIEDDYGRDSNEN
;
A
#
# COMPACT_ATOMS: atom_id res chain seq x y z
N MET A 1 4.06 1.90 -35.44
CA MET A 1 4.31 1.82 -35.03
C MET A 1 4.38 1.43 -34.08
N GLU A 2 4.43 1.28 -33.52
CA GLU A 2 4.69 0.95 -32.73
C GLU A 2 4.24 0.21 -31.83
N LYS A 3 3.64 -0.24 -31.86
CA LYS A 3 3.07 -0.94 -31.17
C LYS A 3 3.70 -1.96 -30.53
N HIS A 4 4.53 -2.41 -30.97
CA HIS A 4 5.21 -3.43 -30.38
C HIS A 4 5.68 -3.09 -29.06
N ILE A 5 5.73 -1.91 -28.74
CA ILE A 5 6.13 -1.54 -27.49
C ILE A 5 5.27 -2.09 -26.48
N TRP A 6 4.03 -2.30 -26.77
CA TRP A 6 3.10 -2.72 -25.80
C TRP A 6 3.04 -4.15 -25.67
N GLU A 7 3.86 -4.86 -26.38
CA GLU A 7 3.76 -6.13 -26.29
C GLU A 7 4.54 -6.74 -25.34
N HIS A 8 5.05 -6.20 -24.51
CA HIS A 8 5.84 -6.87 -23.69
C HIS A 8 5.05 -7.65 -22.89
N LYS A 9 4.75 -8.45 -22.92
CA LYS A 9 4.33 -9.26 -22.34
C LYS A 9 4.12 -9.36 -21.21
N LYS A 10 3.85 -9.44 -20.59
CA LYS A 10 3.76 -9.52 -19.68
C LYS A 10 3.60 -10.18 -18.95
N VAL A 11 3.32 -10.43 -18.58
CA VAL A 11 3.41 -11.08 -17.99
C VAL A 11 3.23 -11.25 -16.88
N ASN A 12 2.70 -11.25 -16.28
CA ASN A 12 2.59 -11.46 -15.38
C ASN A 12 2.16 -11.92 -14.42
N THR A 13 1.95 -11.89 -14.04
CA THR A 13 1.75 -12.59 -13.13
C THR A 13 1.55 -11.98 -11.90
N ASN A 14 0.50 -11.74 -11.47
CA ASN A 14 0.22 -10.99 -10.31
C ASN A 14 0.34 -11.84 -9.09
N TYR A 15 1.18 -11.46 -8.21
CA TYR A 15 1.27 -12.10 -6.91
C TYR A 15 0.11 -11.58 -6.07
N TYR A 16 -0.67 -12.49 -5.48
CA TYR A 16 -1.85 -12.14 -4.68
C TYR A 16 -1.71 -12.76 -3.30
N GLU A 17 -2.05 -12.01 -2.26
CA GLU A 17 -1.97 -12.55 -0.91
C GLU A 17 -3.12 -12.03 -0.07
N GLU A 18 -3.77 -12.91 0.68
CA GLU A 18 -4.80 -12.51 1.63
C GLU A 18 -4.18 -12.26 2.99
N ARG A 19 -4.70 -11.28 3.67
CA ARG A 19 -4.26 -10.89 5.00
C ARG A 19 -5.49 -10.74 5.88
N PRO A 20 -5.33 -10.75 7.21
CA PRO A 20 -6.51 -10.56 8.08
C PRO A 20 -7.28 -9.28 7.79
N TRP A 21 -6.60 -8.22 7.35
CA TRP A 21 -7.25 -6.95 7.08
C TRP A 21 -7.80 -6.83 5.66
N GLY A 22 -7.52 -7.77 4.79
CA GLY A 22 -7.97 -7.70 3.40
C GLY A 22 -7.03 -8.45 2.48
N SER A 23 -6.52 -7.77 1.44
CA SER A 23 -5.64 -8.44 0.48
C SER A 23 -4.78 -7.44 -0.26
N PHE A 24 -3.71 -7.93 -0.87
CA PHE A 24 -2.94 -7.11 -1.80
C PHE A 24 -2.53 -7.96 -3.00
N GLU A 25 -2.28 -7.28 -4.09
CA GLU A 25 -1.90 -7.94 -5.32
C GLU A 25 -0.84 -7.09 -6.00
N HIS A 26 0.24 -7.71 -6.48
CA HIS A 26 1.27 -6.99 -7.21
C HIS A 26 0.82 -6.89 -8.66
N LEU A 27 0.67 -5.68 -9.15
CA LEU A 27 0.25 -5.43 -10.53
C LEU A 27 1.46 -5.16 -11.42
N LEU A 28 2.54 -4.63 -10.86
CA LEU A 28 3.77 -4.38 -11.57
C LEU A 28 4.90 -4.50 -10.57
N ASP A 29 5.95 -5.21 -10.92
CA ASP A 29 7.08 -5.40 -10.01
C ASP A 29 8.34 -5.31 -10.83
N GLU A 30 8.92 -4.09 -10.92
CA GLU A 30 10.10 -3.81 -11.72
C GLU A 30 11.21 -3.27 -10.82
N ASP A 31 12.39 -3.07 -11.39
CA ASP A 31 13.50 -2.53 -10.61
C ASP A 31 13.25 -1.10 -10.19
N TYR A 32 12.44 -0.36 -10.95
CA TYR A 32 12.26 1.06 -10.74
C TYR A 32 10.95 1.41 -10.03
N CYS A 33 10.04 0.46 -9.89
CA CYS A 33 8.83 0.70 -9.11
C CYS A 33 8.09 -0.61 -8.85
N LYS A 34 7.22 -0.56 -7.86
CA LYS A 34 6.29 -1.66 -7.59
C LYS A 34 4.91 -1.04 -7.47
N VAL A 35 3.91 -1.67 -8.09
CA VAL A 35 2.53 -1.20 -8.03
C VAL A 35 1.67 -2.30 -7.47
N LYS A 36 0.82 -1.94 -6.49
CA LYS A 36 -0.06 -2.90 -5.84
C LYS A 36 -1.49 -2.41 -5.86
N ARG A 37 -2.45 -3.33 -5.91
CA ARG A 37 -3.83 -3.05 -5.55
C ARG A 37 -4.01 -3.54 -4.13
N ILE A 38 -4.53 -2.70 -3.26
CA ILE A 38 -4.76 -3.06 -1.87
C ILE A 38 -6.24 -2.91 -1.57
N ILE A 39 -6.81 -3.92 -0.93
CA ILE A 39 -8.21 -3.91 -0.52
C ILE A 39 -8.22 -4.06 1.00
N VAL A 40 -8.88 -3.13 1.67
CA VAL A 40 -9.00 -3.17 3.13
C VAL A 40 -10.47 -3.41 3.45
N LYS A 41 -10.75 -4.49 4.18
CA LYS A 41 -12.12 -4.86 4.54
C LYS A 41 -12.71 -3.86 5.53
N PRO A 42 -14.04 -3.76 5.56
CA PRO A 42 -14.70 -2.89 6.53
C PRO A 42 -14.21 -3.14 7.96
N GLY A 43 -13.90 -2.07 8.66
CA GLY A 43 -13.50 -2.15 10.06
C GLY A 43 -12.06 -2.57 10.30
N GLN A 44 -11.29 -2.80 9.26
CA GLN A 44 -9.92 -3.29 9.42
C GLN A 44 -8.92 -2.17 9.15
N ARG A 45 -7.69 -2.38 9.59
CA ARG A 45 -6.61 -1.42 9.36
C ARG A 45 -5.28 -2.16 9.23
N LEU A 46 -4.35 -1.54 8.53
CA LEU A 46 -3.00 -2.06 8.40
C LEU A 46 -2.17 -1.63 9.62
N SER A 47 -0.94 -2.12 9.70
CA SER A 47 -0.05 -1.73 10.78
C SER A 47 0.33 -0.26 10.66
N TYR A 48 0.71 0.35 11.78
CA TYR A 48 1.31 1.68 11.78
C TYR A 48 2.80 1.46 11.56
N GLN A 49 3.34 1.97 10.46
CA GLN A 49 4.63 1.55 9.99
C GLN A 49 5.36 2.64 9.23
N TYR A 50 6.65 2.45 8.97
CA TYR A 50 7.39 3.32 8.07
C TYR A 50 8.47 2.52 7.33
N HIS A 51 9.05 3.13 6.30
CA HIS A 51 10.06 2.53 5.47
C HIS A 51 11.20 3.49 5.31
N TYR A 52 12.42 2.98 5.10
CA TYR A 52 13.58 3.83 4.94
C TYR A 52 13.98 4.04 3.49
N LYS A 53 13.56 3.17 2.58
CA LYS A 53 14.15 3.13 1.26
C LYS A 53 13.16 3.34 0.13
N ARG A 54 11.92 3.66 0.44
CA ARG A 54 10.93 3.87 -0.60
C ARG A 54 9.91 4.93 -0.21
N ASP A 55 9.38 5.59 -1.22
CA ASP A 55 8.23 6.47 -1.09
C ASP A 55 7.02 5.71 -1.60
N GLU A 56 5.83 6.14 -1.21
CA GLU A 56 4.59 5.54 -1.68
C GLU A 56 3.63 6.62 -2.12
N CYS A 57 2.86 6.32 -3.14
CA CYS A 57 1.81 7.19 -3.62
C CYS A 57 0.57 6.32 -3.76
N TRP A 58 -0.51 6.68 -3.08
CA TRP A 58 -1.75 5.91 -3.09
C TRP A 58 -2.84 6.70 -3.78
N VAL A 59 -3.56 6.08 -4.71
CA VAL A 59 -4.74 6.68 -5.32
C VAL A 59 -5.95 5.92 -4.80
N ILE A 60 -6.86 6.61 -4.11
CA ILE A 60 -8.07 5.99 -3.57
C ILE A 60 -9.03 5.77 -4.74
N VAL A 61 -9.42 4.53 -4.99
CA VAL A 61 -10.30 4.24 -6.12
C VAL A 61 -11.70 3.83 -5.67
N GLN A 62 -11.86 3.37 -4.44
CA GLN A 62 -13.18 3.06 -3.91
C GLN A 62 -13.18 3.26 -2.41
N GLY A 63 -14.22 3.91 -1.90
CA GLY A 63 -14.41 4.04 -0.46
C GLY A 63 -13.76 5.28 0.10
N LYS A 64 -13.63 5.31 1.42
CA LYS A 64 -13.07 6.45 2.13
C LYS A 64 -11.97 5.94 3.04
N ALA A 65 -10.79 6.49 2.93
CA ALA A 65 -9.64 6.05 3.69
C ALA A 65 -9.38 6.99 4.86
N THR A 66 -9.22 6.42 6.05
CA THR A 66 -8.76 7.15 7.21
C THR A 66 -7.27 6.86 7.31
N VAL A 67 -6.44 7.88 7.12
CA VAL A 67 -5.00 7.69 7.02
C VAL A 67 -4.31 8.47 8.13
N THR A 68 -3.43 7.80 8.86
CA THR A 68 -2.60 8.46 9.87
C THR A 68 -1.22 8.68 9.25
N LEU A 69 -0.75 9.92 9.30
CA LEU A 69 0.57 10.30 8.80
C LEU A 69 1.28 11.06 9.92
N ASP A 70 2.37 10.51 10.44
CA ASP A 70 3.15 11.09 11.53
C ASP A 70 2.23 11.56 12.67
N ASP A 71 1.37 10.65 13.11
CA ASP A 71 0.46 10.82 14.24
C ASP A 71 -0.70 11.77 13.99
N LYS A 72 -0.89 12.24 12.76
CA LYS A 72 -2.05 13.09 12.42
C LYS A 72 -2.98 12.31 11.50
N VAL A 73 -4.28 12.49 11.69
CA VAL A 73 -5.29 11.71 10.99
C VAL A 73 -5.93 12.55 9.90
N PHE A 74 -6.02 11.99 8.72
CA PHE A 74 -6.62 12.64 7.55
C PHE A 74 -7.62 11.70 6.90
N THR A 75 -8.58 12.26 6.18
CA THR A 75 -9.56 11.49 5.42
C THR A 75 -9.33 11.73 3.94
N TYR A 76 -9.28 10.65 3.16
CA TYR A 76 -9.12 10.74 1.71
C TYR A 76 -10.29 10.04 1.04
N LEU A 77 -10.82 10.70 0.01
CA LEU A 77 -11.97 10.21 -0.74
C LEU A 77 -11.54 9.69 -2.11
N GLU A 78 -12.47 9.10 -2.82
CA GLU A 78 -12.17 8.55 -4.15
C GLU A 78 -11.56 9.62 -5.05
N GLY A 79 -10.52 9.25 -5.76
CA GLY A 79 -9.81 10.14 -6.66
C GLY A 79 -8.71 10.94 -6.00
N GLN A 80 -8.64 10.95 -4.67
CA GLN A 80 -7.60 11.69 -3.97
C GLN A 80 -6.34 10.85 -3.84
N VAL A 81 -5.22 11.53 -3.66
CA VAL A 81 -3.90 10.92 -3.65
C VAL A 81 -3.23 11.16 -2.31
N VAL A 82 -2.66 10.10 -1.76
CA VAL A 82 -1.89 10.17 -0.53
C VAL A 82 -0.43 10.03 -0.90
N GLN A 83 0.40 11.03 -0.55
CA GLN A 83 1.83 10.96 -0.79
C GLN A 83 2.52 10.64 0.53
N ILE A 84 3.35 9.60 0.54
CA ILE A 84 4.04 9.15 1.74
C ILE A 84 5.51 9.05 1.44
N GLU A 85 6.30 9.99 1.99
CA GLU A 85 7.74 9.98 1.79
C GLU A 85 8.38 8.99 2.74
N TYR A 86 9.55 8.48 2.38
CA TYR A 86 10.25 7.53 3.23
C TYR A 86 10.43 8.13 4.62
N GLY A 87 10.38 7.30 5.63
CA GLY A 87 10.50 7.74 7.01
C GLY A 87 9.19 8.23 7.63
N THR A 88 8.15 8.48 6.83
CA THR A 88 6.88 8.95 7.37
C THR A 88 6.12 7.77 7.97
N LYS A 89 5.74 7.90 9.23
CA LYS A 89 4.91 6.88 9.87
C LYS A 89 3.52 6.95 9.28
N HIS A 90 2.96 5.83 8.89
CA HIS A 90 1.67 5.84 8.21
C HIS A 90 0.86 4.58 8.48
N ARG A 91 -0.45 4.73 8.41
CA ARG A 91 -1.41 3.65 8.56
C ARG A 91 -2.66 4.02 7.79
N VAL A 92 -3.30 3.03 7.16
CA VAL A 92 -4.61 3.22 6.56
C VAL A 92 -5.62 2.37 7.32
N GLN A 93 -6.81 2.90 7.49
CA GLN A 93 -7.91 2.24 8.17
C GLN A 93 -9.18 2.43 7.36
N ASN A 94 -10.00 1.39 7.29
CA ASN A 94 -11.31 1.45 6.66
C ASN A 94 -12.37 1.47 7.74
N GLU A 95 -13.00 2.61 7.97
CA GLU A 95 -14.05 2.75 8.96
C GLU A 95 -15.44 2.68 8.34
N GLU A 96 -15.53 2.35 7.06
CA GLU A 96 -16.80 2.31 6.34
C GLU A 96 -17.32 0.89 6.22
N GLU A 97 -18.46 0.75 5.55
CA GLU A 97 -19.07 -0.56 5.43
C GLU A 97 -18.83 -1.22 4.09
N GLU A 98 -18.10 -0.59 3.19
CA GLU A 98 -17.70 -1.22 1.94
C GLU A 98 -16.19 -1.37 1.92
N ASP A 99 -15.68 -2.17 1.02
CA ASP A 99 -14.24 -2.35 0.89
C ASP A 99 -13.58 -1.05 0.46
N LEU A 100 -12.45 -0.74 1.06
CA LEU A 100 -11.60 0.36 0.62
C LEU A 100 -10.59 -0.22 -0.37
N ILE A 101 -10.49 0.39 -1.54
CA ILE A 101 -9.55 -0.07 -2.56
C ILE A 101 -8.67 1.09 -2.98
N PHE A 102 -7.36 0.89 -2.98
CA PHE A 102 -6.45 1.89 -3.49
C PHE A 102 -5.30 1.25 -4.25
N ILE A 103 -4.71 2.03 -5.14
CA ILE A 103 -3.57 1.62 -5.94
C ILE A 103 -2.36 2.30 -5.35
N GLU A 104 -1.36 1.51 -4.99
CA GLU A 104 -0.16 2.00 -4.37
C GLU A 104 1.00 1.87 -5.32
N THR A 105 1.73 2.96 -5.57
CA THR A 105 2.96 2.94 -6.34
C THR A 105 4.12 3.19 -5.40
N GLN A 106 5.09 2.30 -5.40
CA GLN A 106 6.30 2.41 -4.60
C GLN A 106 7.44 2.82 -5.51
N THR A 107 8.19 3.86 -5.13
CA THR A 107 9.37 4.31 -5.88
C THR A 107 10.53 4.45 -4.90
N GLY A 108 11.74 4.28 -5.39
CA GLY A 108 12.92 4.36 -4.53
C GLY A 108 13.96 3.34 -4.94
N ASN A 109 14.79 2.95 -3.98
CA ASN A 109 15.90 2.06 -4.26
C ASN A 109 15.64 0.62 -3.91
N TYR A 110 14.63 0.33 -3.15
CA TYR A 110 14.45 -1.01 -2.63
C TYR A 110 12.99 -1.20 -2.21
N PHE A 111 12.38 -2.29 -2.63
CA PHE A 111 10.97 -2.54 -2.36
C PHE A 111 10.72 -3.81 -1.55
N GLY A 112 11.74 -4.35 -0.92
CA GLY A 112 11.59 -5.56 -0.11
C GLY A 112 10.80 -5.29 1.16
N GLU A 113 10.04 -6.27 1.59
CA GLU A 113 9.20 -6.11 2.77
C GLU A 113 9.99 -6.13 4.07
N ASP A 114 11.27 -6.47 4.04
CA ASP A 114 12.09 -6.38 5.22
C ASP A 114 12.52 -4.94 5.53
N ASP A 115 12.16 -3.96 4.68
CA ASP A 115 12.39 -2.56 4.96
C ASP A 115 11.18 -1.96 5.68
N ILE A 116 10.45 -2.72 6.46
CA ILE A 116 9.31 -2.22 7.21
C ILE A 116 9.64 -2.19 8.69
N VAL A 117 9.34 -1.07 9.33
CA VAL A 117 9.36 -1.00 10.79
C VAL A 117 7.91 -0.83 11.24
N ARG A 118 7.37 -1.83 11.92
CA ARG A 118 6.00 -1.78 12.40
C ARG A 118 5.98 -1.28 13.83
N ILE A 119 5.29 -0.17 14.06
CA ILE A 119 5.20 0.46 15.36
C ILE A 119 4.02 -0.14 16.13
N GLU A 120 2.90 -0.34 15.44
CA GLU A 120 1.72 -0.94 16.01
C GLU A 120 1.11 -1.87 14.98
N ASP A 121 0.69 -3.05 15.40
CA ASP A 121 0.11 -4.00 14.47
C ASP A 121 -0.93 -4.82 15.22
N ASP A 122 -2.19 -4.73 14.79
CA ASP A 122 -3.29 -5.46 15.43
C ASP A 122 -3.11 -6.97 15.33
N TYR A 123 -2.23 -7.44 14.46
CA TYR A 123 -2.06 -8.86 14.20
C TYR A 123 -0.74 -9.40 14.77
N GLY A 124 -0.10 -8.63 15.63
CA GLY A 124 1.01 -9.13 16.45
C GLY A 124 2.39 -9.14 15.83
N ARG A 125 2.61 -8.43 14.73
CA ARG A 125 3.92 -8.44 14.06
C ARG A 125 4.83 -7.29 14.52
N ASP A 126 4.34 -6.42 15.40
CA ASP A 126 5.10 -5.24 15.77
C ASP A 126 6.14 -5.51 16.83
N SER A 127 6.03 -6.62 17.48
CA SER A 127 7.02 -6.84 18.49
C SER A 127 8.21 -7.59 18.01
N ASN A 128 8.33 -7.60 17.97
CA ASN A 128 9.27 -8.06 17.72
C ASN A 128 10.07 -8.17 17.29
N GLU A 129 9.89 -7.98 17.13
CA GLU A 129 10.36 -7.98 16.74
C GLU A 129 11.07 -8.21 16.23
N ASN A 130 11.05 -8.18 16.03
CA ASN A 130 11.64 -8.38 15.58
C ASN A 130 12.18 -8.63 15.47
#